data_90d11b0667b1c2951dd4c31b13479755
#
_entry.id   90d11b0667b1c2951dd4c31b13479755
#
_cell.length_a   1.000
_cell.length_b   1.000
_cell.length_c   1.000
_cell.angle_alpha   90.00
_cell.angle_beta   90.00
_cell.angle_gamma   90.00
#
_symmetry.space_group_name_H-M   'P 1'
#
loop_
_entity.id
_entity.type
_entity.pdbx_description
1 polymer ?
#
loop_
_entity_poly.entity_id
_entity_poly.type
_entity_poly.pdbx_seq_one_letter_code
_entity_poly.pdbx_strand_id
1 'polypeptide(L)'
;MSRFDQRGNPVSYGSQQAIDRLDRAFDLMHAYQADPLAEADAILAEHPDFALAHAFRAGALATATDRAFEPELIKSVTAAEALAGKANDRERLHIAACRAWLDGDWERGIESWGRASIEYPRDLLALQYAHLGDFSLGHSHLLRDRVARVRGHWHRGVPGHGFVEGMYAFGLEEAGEYRRAEECGREAVALNPQDGWAVHAVAHVLEMQGRASEGAEFLAAGADAWAPNSLFAFHLWWHKALFHVDANDVASALKLFDENISAGAFGQALELLDGSALLWRLSLLGHDVGARWTDLADKWELRVDHAYYAFNDVSAMMAFVGAGRAGAQQRLIAAAERAAAGQGTNATMSREIGVPACRAFAAFGRSDYARTIDLLMPLRAKANRMGGSHAQRDMFSWTLTEAALRLGDRALAEALVAERLSWKPESPVNRAWAIRADKLKRQTTDQPSHPADA
;
A
#
# COMPACT_ATOMS: atom_id res chain seq x y z
N MET A 1 26.61 27.08 -17.74
CA MET A 1 25.45 26.71 -18.60
C MET A 1 24.58 25.78 -17.77
N SER A 2 23.28 26.02 -17.75
CA SER A 2 22.34 25.12 -17.12
C SER A 2 22.34 23.78 -17.88
N ARG A 3 22.39 22.66 -17.17
CA ARG A 3 22.24 21.32 -17.71
C ARG A 3 20.80 20.87 -17.49
N PHE A 4 20.38 19.87 -18.23
CA PHE A 4 19.00 19.37 -18.19
C PHE A 4 18.99 17.84 -18.10
N ASP A 5 17.97 17.31 -17.43
CA ASP A 5 17.65 15.91 -17.48
C ASP A 5 17.00 15.52 -18.84
N GLN A 6 16.77 14.23 -19.08
CA GLN A 6 16.17 13.74 -20.33
C GLN A 6 14.74 14.27 -20.59
N ARG A 7 14.08 14.81 -19.56
CA ARG A 7 12.71 15.37 -19.63
C ARG A 7 12.72 16.89 -19.78
N GLY A 8 13.90 17.50 -19.81
CA GLY A 8 14.10 18.93 -19.99
C GLY A 8 14.00 19.75 -18.71
N ASN A 9 14.06 19.12 -17.53
CA ASN A 9 14.11 19.87 -16.27
C ASN A 9 15.53 20.31 -15.96
N PRO A 10 15.75 21.51 -15.36
CA PRO A 10 17.08 22.00 -15.02
C PRO A 10 17.70 21.17 -13.89
N VAL A 11 19.01 20.92 -13.99
CA VAL A 11 19.81 20.21 -12.98
C VAL A 11 21.06 21.04 -12.63
N SER A 12 21.29 21.27 -11.34
CA SER A 12 22.38 22.09 -10.82
C SER A 12 23.71 21.31 -10.67
N TYR A 13 23.98 20.41 -11.61
CA TYR A 13 25.21 19.60 -11.55
C TYR A 13 26.08 19.75 -12.82
N GLY A 14 27.40 19.73 -12.64
CA GLY A 14 28.34 20.03 -13.72
C GLY A 14 28.57 18.89 -14.72
N SER A 15 28.29 17.64 -14.39
CA SER A 15 28.52 16.48 -15.24
C SER A 15 27.24 16.00 -15.90
N GLN A 16 27.13 16.10 -17.24
CA GLN A 16 26.01 15.56 -18.00
C GLN A 16 25.97 14.02 -17.87
N GLN A 17 27.12 13.36 -17.87
CA GLN A 17 27.20 11.91 -17.71
C GLN A 17 26.60 11.44 -16.37
N ALA A 18 26.85 12.18 -15.27
CA ALA A 18 26.25 11.86 -13.98
C ALA A 18 24.72 12.10 -13.98
N ILE A 19 24.25 13.15 -14.67
CA ILE A 19 22.82 13.41 -14.85
C ILE A 19 22.14 12.28 -15.64
N ASP A 20 22.77 11.85 -16.74
CA ASP A 20 22.22 10.77 -17.59
C ASP A 20 22.20 9.41 -16.83
N ARG A 21 23.15 9.18 -15.91
CA ARG A 21 23.12 8.02 -15.00
C ARG A 21 21.97 8.13 -14.00
N LEU A 22 21.75 9.31 -13.43
CA LEU A 22 20.67 9.54 -12.48
C LEU A 22 19.30 9.39 -13.16
N ASP A 23 19.17 9.84 -14.41
CA ASP A 23 17.96 9.61 -15.22
C ASP A 23 17.66 8.12 -15.39
N ARG A 24 18.68 7.27 -15.59
CA ARG A 24 18.50 5.81 -15.63
C ARG A 24 18.06 5.24 -14.28
N ALA A 25 18.62 5.75 -13.16
CA ALA A 25 18.16 5.35 -11.83
C ALA A 25 16.69 5.74 -11.58
N PHE A 26 16.26 6.90 -12.08
CA PHE A 26 14.87 7.32 -12.06
C PHE A 26 13.99 6.36 -12.88
N ASP A 27 14.40 5.99 -14.08
CA ASP A 27 13.62 5.07 -14.93
C ASP A 27 13.50 3.69 -14.29
N LEU A 28 14.56 3.18 -13.63
CA LEU A 28 14.49 1.95 -12.82
C LEU A 28 13.49 2.06 -11.66
N MET A 29 13.51 3.19 -10.95
CA MET A 29 12.56 3.45 -9.85
C MET A 29 11.13 3.53 -10.35
N HIS A 30 10.88 4.21 -11.47
CA HIS A 30 9.54 4.36 -12.05
C HIS A 30 8.97 3.01 -12.51
N ALA A 31 9.82 2.15 -13.06
CA ALA A 31 9.44 0.82 -13.51
C ALA A 31 9.43 -0.23 -12.38
N TYR A 32 9.87 0.12 -11.18
CA TYR A 32 10.12 -0.83 -10.09
C TYR A 32 11.08 -1.97 -10.50
N GLN A 33 12.07 -1.66 -11.34
CA GLN A 33 13.02 -2.62 -11.86
C GLN A 33 14.39 -2.47 -11.21
N ALA A 34 15.11 -3.59 -11.10
CA ALA A 34 16.47 -3.70 -10.59
C ALA A 34 16.68 -2.98 -9.25
N ASP A 35 17.86 -2.42 -8.99
CA ASP A 35 18.15 -1.71 -7.74
C ASP A 35 18.49 -0.23 -8.01
N PRO A 36 17.48 0.67 -8.00
CA PRO A 36 17.70 2.10 -8.23
C PRO A 36 18.56 2.75 -7.13
N LEU A 37 18.56 2.21 -5.91
CA LEU A 37 19.38 2.72 -4.79
C LEU A 37 20.85 2.35 -4.98
N ALA A 38 21.16 1.14 -5.46
CA ALA A 38 22.53 0.75 -5.78
C ALA A 38 23.14 1.66 -6.87
N GLU A 39 22.36 2.01 -7.91
CA GLU A 39 22.82 2.97 -8.93
C GLU A 39 23.03 4.37 -8.34
N ALA A 40 22.12 4.83 -7.46
CA ALA A 40 22.30 6.09 -6.74
C ALA A 40 23.57 6.08 -5.87
N ASP A 41 23.83 5.00 -5.15
CA ASP A 41 25.03 4.84 -4.32
C ASP A 41 26.32 4.85 -5.16
N ALA A 42 26.30 4.19 -6.32
CA ALA A 42 27.41 4.23 -7.27
C ALA A 42 27.67 5.64 -7.84
N ILE A 43 26.60 6.38 -8.15
CA ILE A 43 26.71 7.78 -8.58
C ILE A 43 27.30 8.64 -7.46
N LEU A 44 26.81 8.52 -6.23
CA LEU A 44 27.24 9.31 -5.08
C LEU A 44 28.67 8.99 -4.62
N ALA A 45 29.15 7.78 -4.85
CA ALA A 45 30.54 7.42 -4.60
C ALA A 45 31.53 8.22 -5.50
N GLU A 46 31.15 8.49 -6.75
CA GLU A 46 31.93 9.26 -7.73
C GLU A 46 31.62 10.77 -7.65
N HIS A 47 30.38 11.13 -7.27
CA HIS A 47 29.85 12.48 -7.30
C HIS A 47 29.17 12.84 -5.96
N PRO A 48 29.91 12.92 -4.85
CA PRO A 48 29.33 13.09 -3.50
C PRO A 48 28.66 14.46 -3.29
N ASP A 49 28.87 15.42 -4.18
CA ASP A 49 28.28 16.76 -4.17
C ASP A 49 27.08 16.92 -5.13
N PHE A 50 26.48 15.81 -5.57
CA PHE A 50 25.30 15.84 -6.44
C PHE A 50 24.00 15.88 -5.60
N ALA A 51 23.48 17.07 -5.33
CA ALA A 51 22.35 17.32 -4.44
C ALA A 51 21.08 16.52 -4.83
N LEU A 52 20.75 16.49 -6.14
CA LEU A 52 19.56 15.77 -6.62
C LEU A 52 19.66 14.24 -6.44
N ALA A 53 20.88 13.68 -6.56
CA ALA A 53 21.09 12.25 -6.31
C ALA A 53 20.88 11.88 -4.83
N HIS A 54 21.32 12.72 -3.89
CA HIS A 54 21.00 12.55 -2.47
C HIS A 54 19.51 12.70 -2.20
N ALA A 55 18.83 13.67 -2.83
CA ALA A 55 17.39 13.87 -2.68
C ALA A 55 16.58 12.70 -3.28
N PHE A 56 17.02 12.15 -4.41
CA PHE A 56 16.43 10.92 -4.99
C PHE A 56 16.52 9.76 -4.00
N ARG A 57 17.75 9.48 -3.50
CA ARG A 57 17.96 8.41 -2.53
C ARG A 57 17.10 8.60 -1.27
N ALA A 58 17.03 9.82 -0.76
CA ALA A 58 16.22 10.16 0.40
C ALA A 58 14.72 9.92 0.15
N GLY A 59 14.19 10.34 -1.00
CA GLY A 59 12.78 10.14 -1.35
C GLY A 59 12.40 8.67 -1.51
N ALA A 60 13.28 7.86 -2.11
CA ALA A 60 13.05 6.42 -2.24
C ALA A 60 13.02 5.72 -0.88
N LEU A 61 13.94 6.07 0.04
CA LEU A 61 13.96 5.52 1.40
C LEU A 61 12.75 5.99 2.24
N ALA A 62 12.32 7.25 2.07
CA ALA A 62 11.19 7.82 2.76
C ALA A 62 9.88 7.11 2.37
N THR A 63 9.63 6.96 1.06
CA THR A 63 8.39 6.38 0.53
C THR A 63 8.30 4.86 0.71
N ALA A 64 9.39 4.18 1.11
CA ALA A 64 9.37 2.77 1.49
C ALA A 64 8.62 2.50 2.81
N THR A 65 8.33 3.53 3.62
CA THR A 65 7.55 3.46 4.87
C THR A 65 8.02 2.39 5.88
N ASP A 66 9.31 2.05 5.88
CA ASP A 66 9.93 1.12 6.83
C ASP A 66 11.00 1.85 7.66
N ARG A 67 10.85 1.83 8.98
CA ARG A 67 11.81 2.45 9.91
C ARG A 67 13.24 1.89 9.80
N ALA A 68 13.39 0.68 9.28
CA ALA A 68 14.70 0.09 9.05
C ALA A 68 15.59 0.96 8.15
N PHE A 69 15.00 1.78 7.29
CA PHE A 69 15.71 2.70 6.39
C PHE A 69 16.02 4.08 7.00
N GLU A 70 15.50 4.39 8.20
CA GLU A 70 15.65 5.72 8.83
C GLU A 70 17.12 6.18 8.97
N PRO A 71 18.10 5.32 9.37
CA PRO A 71 19.50 5.75 9.45
C PRO A 71 20.06 6.22 8.11
N GLU A 72 19.73 5.53 7.02
CA GLU A 72 20.19 5.89 5.68
C GLU A 72 19.41 7.10 5.11
N LEU A 73 18.13 7.24 5.47
CA LEU A 73 17.32 8.41 5.15
C LEU A 73 17.93 9.68 5.80
N ILE A 74 18.28 9.61 7.10
CA ILE A 74 18.94 10.72 7.82
C ILE A 74 20.22 11.14 7.10
N LYS A 75 21.08 10.19 6.71
CA LYS A 75 22.33 10.48 5.99
C LYS A 75 22.08 11.19 4.66
N SER A 76 21.12 10.68 3.87
CA SER A 76 20.81 11.23 2.55
C SER A 76 20.20 12.63 2.66
N VAL A 77 19.28 12.86 3.60
CA VAL A 77 18.67 14.19 3.83
C VAL A 77 19.74 15.19 4.29
N THR A 78 20.59 14.81 5.26
CA THR A 78 21.66 15.69 5.78
C THR A 78 22.64 16.08 4.66
N ALA A 79 23.04 15.14 3.81
CA ALA A 79 23.93 15.41 2.68
C ALA A 79 23.25 16.33 1.64
N ALA A 80 21.98 16.10 1.31
CA ALA A 80 21.24 16.95 0.39
C ALA A 80 21.10 18.39 0.91
N GLU A 81 20.80 18.57 2.20
CA GLU A 81 20.68 19.88 2.84
C GLU A 81 22.01 20.66 2.86
N ALA A 82 23.13 19.98 3.11
CA ALA A 82 24.44 20.60 3.04
C ALA A 82 24.77 21.18 1.64
N LEU A 83 24.10 20.67 0.59
CA LEU A 83 24.25 21.09 -0.80
C LEU A 83 23.14 22.05 -1.27
N ALA A 84 22.13 22.35 -0.44
CA ALA A 84 20.97 23.15 -0.83
C ALA A 84 21.33 24.56 -1.35
N GLY A 85 22.43 25.15 -0.88
CA GLY A 85 22.92 26.43 -1.37
C GLY A 85 23.40 26.42 -2.83
N LYS A 86 23.74 25.23 -3.38
CA LYS A 86 24.13 25.03 -4.77
C LYS A 86 22.96 24.52 -5.65
N ALA A 87 21.90 24.04 -5.02
CA ALA A 87 20.72 23.46 -5.68
C ALA A 87 19.84 24.54 -6.31
N ASN A 88 19.17 24.22 -7.43
CA ASN A 88 18.14 25.07 -8.01
C ASN A 88 16.80 24.94 -7.24
N ASP A 89 15.78 25.72 -7.62
CA ASP A 89 14.49 25.74 -6.90
C ASP A 89 13.77 24.39 -6.94
N ARG A 90 13.83 23.65 -8.03
CA ARG A 90 13.29 22.29 -8.17
C ARG A 90 13.93 21.34 -7.18
N GLU A 91 15.26 21.29 -7.15
CA GLU A 91 16.02 20.42 -6.26
C GLU A 91 15.81 20.78 -4.79
N ARG A 92 15.68 22.08 -4.48
CA ARG A 92 15.33 22.52 -3.11
C ARG A 92 13.96 22.02 -2.66
N LEU A 93 12.98 21.93 -3.57
CA LEU A 93 11.65 21.35 -3.23
C LEU A 93 11.77 19.86 -2.88
N HIS A 94 12.58 19.08 -3.61
CA HIS A 94 12.84 17.68 -3.25
C HIS A 94 13.52 17.55 -1.88
N ILE A 95 14.54 18.37 -1.61
CA ILE A 95 15.26 18.39 -0.32
C ILE A 95 14.28 18.72 0.82
N ALA A 96 13.47 19.76 0.65
CA ALA A 96 12.49 20.18 1.65
C ALA A 96 11.42 19.11 1.91
N ALA A 97 11.01 18.39 0.87
CA ALA A 97 10.04 17.29 0.98
C ALA A 97 10.61 16.14 1.82
N CYS A 98 11.85 15.72 1.52
CA CYS A 98 12.53 14.66 2.26
C CYS A 98 12.77 15.05 3.74
N ARG A 99 13.11 16.32 4.02
CA ARG A 99 13.24 16.83 5.39
C ARG A 99 11.92 16.77 6.12
N ALA A 100 10.84 17.28 5.54
CA ALA A 100 9.52 17.25 6.15
C ALA A 100 9.06 15.81 6.46
N TRP A 101 9.32 14.88 5.54
CA TRP A 101 9.02 13.46 5.77
C TRP A 101 9.79 12.88 6.95
N LEU A 102 11.11 13.14 7.01
CA LEU A 102 11.96 12.69 8.10
C LEU A 102 11.55 13.29 9.45
N ASP A 103 11.06 14.54 9.46
CA ASP A 103 10.53 15.22 10.66
C ASP A 103 9.14 14.68 11.09
N GLY A 104 8.58 13.73 10.34
CA GLY A 104 7.27 13.12 10.61
C GLY A 104 6.07 13.92 10.08
N ASP A 105 6.30 14.98 9.33
CA ASP A 105 5.28 15.77 8.63
C ASP A 105 5.18 15.32 7.17
N TRP A 106 4.60 14.13 6.97
CA TRP A 106 4.49 13.52 5.64
C TRP A 106 3.60 14.35 4.70
N GLU A 107 2.53 14.96 5.24
CA GLU A 107 1.65 15.81 4.44
C GLU A 107 2.42 16.97 3.82
N ARG A 108 3.26 17.66 4.59
CA ARG A 108 4.10 18.74 4.09
C ARG A 108 5.13 18.24 3.08
N GLY A 109 5.69 17.04 3.28
CA GLY A 109 6.59 16.41 2.32
C GLY A 109 5.92 16.20 0.96
N ILE A 110 4.72 15.60 0.98
CA ILE A 110 3.90 15.33 -0.20
C ILE A 110 3.50 16.64 -0.91
N GLU A 111 3.11 17.68 -0.17
CA GLU A 111 2.77 18.98 -0.75
C GLU A 111 3.99 19.65 -1.41
N SER A 112 5.20 19.48 -0.85
CA SER A 112 6.43 19.99 -1.49
C SER A 112 6.72 19.29 -2.81
N TRP A 113 6.58 17.96 -2.89
CA TRP A 113 6.67 17.23 -4.16
C TRP A 113 5.53 17.58 -5.11
N GLY A 114 4.30 17.73 -4.60
CA GLY A 114 3.16 18.18 -5.38
C GLY A 114 3.36 19.56 -6.00
N ARG A 115 3.98 20.47 -5.25
CA ARG A 115 4.37 21.79 -5.75
C ARG A 115 5.46 21.69 -6.82
N ALA A 116 6.49 20.86 -6.60
CA ALA A 116 7.54 20.61 -7.57
C ALA A 116 6.94 20.11 -8.92
N SER A 117 5.98 19.17 -8.87
CA SER A 117 5.31 18.67 -10.08
C SER A 117 4.48 19.73 -10.82
N ILE A 118 3.95 20.75 -10.14
CA ILE A 118 3.22 21.85 -10.78
C ILE A 118 4.20 22.86 -11.42
N GLU A 119 5.26 23.26 -10.70
CA GLU A 119 6.24 24.22 -11.19
C GLU A 119 7.13 23.63 -12.30
N TYR A 120 7.36 22.33 -12.25
CA TYR A 120 8.13 21.53 -13.22
C TYR A 120 7.29 20.34 -13.71
N PRO A 121 6.35 20.57 -14.66
CA PRO A 121 5.32 19.55 -14.99
C PRO A 121 5.85 18.25 -15.59
N ARG A 122 7.14 18.19 -15.94
CA ARG A 122 7.84 16.98 -16.38
C ARG A 122 8.78 16.39 -15.32
N ASP A 123 8.67 16.85 -14.08
CA ASP A 123 9.36 16.23 -12.96
C ASP A 123 8.62 14.94 -12.51
N LEU A 124 8.93 13.85 -13.22
CA LEU A 124 8.32 12.55 -12.96
C LEU A 124 8.64 12.02 -11.57
N LEU A 125 9.85 12.34 -11.05
CA LEU A 125 10.27 11.92 -9.73
C LEU A 125 9.42 12.57 -8.64
N ALA A 126 9.19 13.89 -8.72
CA ALA A 126 8.32 14.60 -7.80
C ALA A 126 6.88 14.07 -7.86
N LEU A 127 6.39 13.80 -9.08
CA LEU A 127 5.05 13.25 -9.27
C LEU A 127 4.91 11.87 -8.63
N GLN A 128 5.89 10.96 -8.82
CA GLN A 128 5.85 9.62 -8.25
C GLN A 128 5.92 9.64 -6.72
N TYR A 129 6.83 10.45 -6.13
CA TYR A 129 6.92 10.52 -4.67
C TYR A 129 5.68 11.13 -4.05
N ALA A 130 5.07 12.16 -4.67
CA ALA A 130 3.80 12.68 -4.22
C ALA A 130 2.68 11.63 -4.34
N HIS A 131 2.66 10.86 -5.42
CA HIS A 131 1.69 9.78 -5.65
C HIS A 131 1.80 8.66 -4.61
N LEU A 132 3.02 8.18 -4.33
CA LEU A 132 3.28 7.18 -3.28
C LEU A 132 2.94 7.73 -1.88
N GLY A 133 3.21 9.00 -1.65
CA GLY A 133 2.83 9.66 -0.41
C GLY A 133 1.31 9.78 -0.25
N ASP A 134 0.58 10.22 -1.28
CA ASP A 134 -0.88 10.25 -1.27
C ASP A 134 -1.49 8.85 -1.04
N PHE A 135 -0.87 7.80 -1.60
CA PHE A 135 -1.23 6.41 -1.31
C PHE A 135 -1.01 6.06 0.16
N SER A 136 0.13 6.44 0.74
CA SER A 136 0.46 6.18 2.15
C SER A 136 -0.44 6.93 3.13
N LEU A 137 -1.07 8.03 2.71
CA LEU A 137 -2.04 8.79 3.50
C LEU A 137 -3.51 8.46 3.15
N GLY A 138 -3.75 7.62 2.14
CA GLY A 138 -5.09 7.27 1.67
C GLY A 138 -5.86 8.42 1.03
N HIS A 139 -5.15 9.32 0.38
CA HIS A 139 -5.70 10.46 -0.36
C HIS A 139 -6.18 10.03 -1.75
N SER A 140 -7.18 9.15 -1.84
CA SER A 140 -7.62 8.52 -3.08
C SER A 140 -7.87 9.50 -4.24
N HIS A 141 -8.50 10.65 -3.98
CA HIS A 141 -8.73 11.65 -5.04
C HIS A 141 -7.44 12.34 -5.49
N LEU A 142 -6.46 12.55 -4.61
CA LEU A 142 -5.19 13.18 -4.96
C LEU A 142 -4.32 12.27 -5.83
N LEU A 143 -4.43 10.94 -5.68
CA LEU A 143 -3.79 9.98 -6.58
C LEU A 143 -4.15 10.23 -8.05
N ARG A 144 -5.41 10.59 -8.34
CA ARG A 144 -5.89 10.99 -9.67
C ARG A 144 -5.55 12.44 -10.00
N ASP A 145 -5.86 13.37 -9.10
CA ASP A 145 -5.89 14.80 -9.39
C ASP A 145 -4.50 15.38 -9.55
N ARG A 146 -3.47 14.90 -8.81
CA ARG A 146 -2.10 15.37 -9.01
C ARG A 146 -1.58 14.99 -10.39
N VAL A 147 -1.86 13.79 -10.86
CA VAL A 147 -1.47 13.36 -12.19
C VAL A 147 -2.24 14.15 -13.25
N ALA A 148 -3.55 14.34 -13.06
CA ALA A 148 -4.38 15.11 -13.99
C ALA A 148 -3.88 16.55 -14.20
N ARG A 149 -3.35 17.21 -13.14
CA ARG A 149 -2.80 18.58 -13.20
C ARG A 149 -1.68 18.72 -14.21
N VAL A 150 -0.85 17.69 -14.38
CA VAL A 150 0.36 17.76 -15.21
C VAL A 150 0.28 16.92 -16.48
N ARG A 151 -0.71 16.03 -16.60
CA ARG A 151 -0.86 15.08 -17.72
C ARG A 151 -0.83 15.78 -19.10
N GLY A 152 -1.35 17.00 -19.22
CA GLY A 152 -1.33 17.76 -20.48
C GLY A 152 0.08 18.14 -20.99
N HIS A 153 1.11 18.01 -20.15
CA HIS A 153 2.53 18.24 -20.52
C HIS A 153 3.22 16.96 -21.01
N TRP A 154 2.52 15.81 -20.99
CA TRP A 154 3.04 14.51 -21.33
C TRP A 154 2.41 13.95 -22.60
N HIS A 155 3.23 13.38 -23.47
CA HIS A 155 2.85 12.73 -24.72
C HIS A 155 3.89 11.66 -25.06
N ARG A 156 3.62 10.77 -26.01
CA ARG A 156 4.49 9.61 -26.35
C ARG A 156 5.95 10.00 -26.70
N GLY A 157 6.22 11.26 -27.06
CA GLY A 157 7.59 11.73 -27.30
C GLY A 157 8.35 12.20 -26.06
N VAL A 158 7.71 12.20 -24.87
CA VAL A 158 8.36 12.56 -23.61
C VAL A 158 8.74 11.27 -22.86
N PRO A 159 10.04 11.07 -22.50
CA PRO A 159 10.46 9.91 -21.73
C PRO A 159 9.68 9.76 -20.42
N GLY A 160 9.10 8.58 -20.21
CA GLY A 160 8.30 8.29 -19.00
C GLY A 160 6.79 8.57 -19.13
N HIS A 161 6.29 8.95 -20.31
CA HIS A 161 4.84 9.15 -20.53
C HIS A 161 4.02 7.93 -20.08
N GLY A 162 4.46 6.70 -20.35
CA GLY A 162 3.75 5.48 -19.92
C GLY A 162 3.57 5.39 -18.40
N PHE A 163 4.59 5.76 -17.63
CA PHE A 163 4.50 5.77 -16.16
C PHE A 163 3.46 6.77 -15.64
N VAL A 164 3.33 7.92 -16.30
CA VAL A 164 2.30 8.90 -15.95
C VAL A 164 0.89 8.36 -16.22
N GLU A 165 0.70 7.65 -17.32
CA GLU A 165 -0.57 7.00 -17.64
C GLU A 165 -0.88 5.86 -16.65
N GLY A 166 0.12 5.08 -16.23
CA GLY A 166 -0.02 4.05 -15.19
C GLY A 166 -0.43 4.63 -13.84
N MET A 167 0.22 5.71 -13.39
CA MET A 167 -0.17 6.43 -12.17
C MET A 167 -1.58 7.03 -12.28
N TYR A 168 -1.94 7.58 -13.46
CA TYR A 168 -3.28 8.10 -13.67
C TYR A 168 -4.35 7.02 -13.62
N ALA A 169 -4.06 5.85 -14.21
CA ALA A 169 -4.95 4.70 -14.17
C ALA A 169 -5.21 4.22 -12.73
N PHE A 170 -4.16 4.14 -11.91
CA PHE A 170 -4.32 3.79 -10.50
C PHE A 170 -5.12 4.84 -9.72
N GLY A 171 -4.86 6.13 -9.96
CA GLY A 171 -5.64 7.21 -9.35
C GLY A 171 -7.11 7.23 -9.75
N LEU A 172 -7.43 6.86 -11.00
CA LEU A 172 -8.80 6.69 -11.47
C LEU A 172 -9.48 5.50 -10.77
N GLU A 173 -8.76 4.39 -10.60
CA GLU A 173 -9.24 3.20 -9.90
C GLU A 173 -9.60 3.53 -8.45
N GLU A 174 -8.67 4.11 -7.68
CA GLU A 174 -8.89 4.52 -6.28
C GLU A 174 -9.98 5.61 -6.14
N ALA A 175 -10.31 6.33 -7.22
CA ALA A 175 -11.45 7.25 -7.28
C ALA A 175 -12.76 6.58 -7.73
N GLY A 176 -12.77 5.26 -8.01
CA GLY A 176 -13.94 4.49 -8.44
C GLY A 176 -14.30 4.63 -9.93
N GLU A 177 -13.43 5.20 -10.75
CA GLU A 177 -13.65 5.42 -12.19
C GLU A 177 -13.15 4.23 -13.03
N TYR A 178 -13.56 3.02 -12.69
CA TYR A 178 -12.98 1.74 -13.17
C TYR A 178 -12.87 1.62 -14.68
N ARG A 179 -13.88 2.02 -15.46
CA ARG A 179 -13.83 1.92 -16.94
C ARG A 179 -12.68 2.75 -17.51
N ARG A 180 -12.55 4.00 -17.07
CA ARG A 180 -11.45 4.88 -17.51
C ARG A 180 -10.09 4.40 -17.01
N ALA A 181 -10.05 3.88 -15.79
CA ALA A 181 -8.85 3.30 -15.18
C ALA A 181 -8.34 2.11 -16.01
N GLU A 182 -9.23 1.20 -16.41
CA GLU A 182 -8.87 0.05 -17.23
C GLU A 182 -8.37 0.46 -18.61
N GLU A 183 -9.09 1.35 -19.31
CA GLU A 183 -8.70 1.87 -20.62
C GLU A 183 -7.28 2.47 -20.57
N CYS A 184 -7.02 3.35 -19.59
CA CYS A 184 -5.74 4.02 -19.38
C CYS A 184 -4.63 3.05 -18.98
N GLY A 185 -4.92 2.13 -18.03
CA GLY A 185 -3.96 1.15 -17.55
C GLY A 185 -3.53 0.15 -18.63
N ARG A 186 -4.48 -0.35 -19.44
CA ARG A 186 -4.15 -1.25 -20.56
C ARG A 186 -3.34 -0.52 -21.66
N GLU A 187 -3.59 0.76 -21.90
CA GLU A 187 -2.74 1.57 -22.79
C GLU A 187 -1.32 1.72 -22.22
N ALA A 188 -1.19 2.00 -20.94
CA ALA A 188 0.12 2.13 -20.27
C ALA A 188 0.91 0.81 -20.32
N VAL A 189 0.26 -0.34 -20.07
CA VAL A 189 0.86 -1.68 -20.20
C VAL A 189 1.30 -1.97 -21.65
N ALA A 190 0.49 -1.56 -22.64
CA ALA A 190 0.85 -1.71 -24.04
C ALA A 190 2.06 -0.85 -24.44
N LEU A 191 2.26 0.32 -23.80
CA LEU A 191 3.43 1.17 -24.02
C LEU A 191 4.68 0.59 -23.33
N ASN A 192 4.55 0.03 -22.15
CA ASN A 192 5.63 -0.61 -21.41
C ASN A 192 5.10 -1.80 -20.58
N PRO A 193 5.21 -3.03 -21.11
CA PRO A 193 4.78 -4.24 -20.40
C PRO A 193 5.54 -4.54 -19.08
N GLN A 194 6.69 -3.88 -18.86
CA GLN A 194 7.48 -3.99 -17.64
C GLN A 194 7.06 -2.99 -16.55
N ASP A 195 6.14 -2.07 -16.86
CA ASP A 195 5.62 -1.11 -15.88
C ASP A 195 4.72 -1.83 -14.87
N GLY A 196 5.33 -2.24 -13.75
CA GLY A 196 4.63 -2.94 -12.67
C GLY A 196 3.46 -2.13 -12.10
N TRP A 197 3.55 -0.78 -12.10
CA TRP A 197 2.48 0.07 -11.58
C TRP A 197 1.26 0.13 -12.52
N ALA A 198 1.49 0.16 -13.83
CA ALA A 198 0.41 0.07 -14.81
C ALA A 198 -0.29 -1.29 -14.78
N VAL A 199 0.49 -2.39 -14.69
CA VAL A 199 -0.06 -3.75 -14.51
C VAL A 199 -0.88 -3.83 -13.23
N HIS A 200 -0.39 -3.27 -12.13
CA HIS A 200 -1.06 -3.18 -10.84
C HIS A 200 -2.40 -2.44 -10.92
N ALA A 201 -2.44 -1.29 -11.62
CA ALA A 201 -3.67 -0.52 -11.79
C ALA A 201 -4.77 -1.34 -12.49
N VAL A 202 -4.43 -2.10 -13.53
CA VAL A 202 -5.39 -3.00 -14.20
C VAL A 202 -5.82 -4.14 -13.29
N ALA A 203 -4.89 -4.75 -12.54
CA ALA A 203 -5.22 -5.81 -11.58
C ALA A 203 -6.20 -5.31 -10.50
N HIS A 204 -6.00 -4.10 -10.00
CA HIS A 204 -6.92 -3.46 -9.06
C HIS A 204 -8.34 -3.28 -9.63
N VAL A 205 -8.46 -2.78 -10.86
CA VAL A 205 -9.78 -2.66 -11.51
C VAL A 205 -10.50 -4.00 -11.57
N LEU A 206 -9.79 -5.05 -12.01
CA LEU A 206 -10.34 -6.39 -12.13
C LEU A 206 -10.76 -6.98 -10.78
N GLU A 207 -9.97 -6.70 -9.73
CA GLU A 207 -10.28 -7.12 -8.38
C GLU A 207 -11.52 -6.38 -7.83
N MET A 208 -11.57 -5.06 -7.94
CA MET A 208 -12.67 -4.26 -7.40
C MET A 208 -13.99 -4.55 -8.12
N GLN A 209 -13.94 -4.97 -9.37
CA GLN A 209 -15.13 -5.40 -10.13
C GLN A 209 -15.46 -6.90 -9.95
N GLY A 210 -14.67 -7.66 -9.18
CA GLY A 210 -14.91 -9.09 -8.96
C GLY A 210 -14.65 -9.97 -10.20
N ARG A 211 -13.82 -9.50 -11.14
CA ARG A 211 -13.43 -10.21 -12.37
C ARG A 211 -12.23 -11.12 -12.12
N ALA A 212 -12.36 -12.05 -11.15
CA ALA A 212 -11.25 -12.83 -10.62
C ALA A 212 -10.55 -13.71 -11.67
N SER A 213 -11.31 -14.41 -12.54
CA SER A 213 -10.73 -15.26 -13.60
C SER A 213 -9.91 -14.44 -14.59
N GLU A 214 -10.49 -13.35 -15.07
CA GLU A 214 -9.80 -12.43 -15.98
C GLU A 214 -8.55 -11.81 -15.36
N GLY A 215 -8.62 -11.44 -14.08
CA GLY A 215 -7.47 -10.90 -13.35
C GLY A 215 -6.33 -11.90 -13.22
N ALA A 216 -6.64 -13.15 -12.89
CA ALA A 216 -5.64 -14.21 -12.80
C ALA A 216 -5.00 -14.51 -14.16
N GLU A 217 -5.79 -14.53 -15.24
CA GLU A 217 -5.31 -14.72 -16.62
C GLU A 217 -4.46 -13.53 -17.10
N PHE A 218 -4.90 -12.28 -16.83
CA PHE A 218 -4.17 -11.07 -17.18
C PHE A 218 -2.77 -11.05 -16.55
N LEU A 219 -2.67 -11.31 -15.25
CA LEU A 219 -1.38 -11.35 -14.56
C LEU A 219 -0.51 -12.51 -15.05
N ALA A 220 -1.10 -13.68 -15.33
CA ALA A 220 -0.34 -14.84 -15.85
C ALA A 220 0.23 -14.56 -17.25
N ALA A 221 -0.57 -13.98 -18.13
CA ALA A 221 -0.18 -13.72 -19.52
C ALA A 221 0.96 -12.70 -19.64
N GLY A 222 1.05 -11.74 -18.71
CA GLY A 222 2.10 -10.71 -18.71
C GLY A 222 3.33 -11.05 -17.87
N ALA A 223 3.35 -12.18 -17.16
CA ALA A 223 4.35 -12.47 -16.13
C ALA A 223 5.80 -12.46 -16.63
N ASP A 224 6.04 -12.95 -17.84
CA ASP A 224 7.38 -12.95 -18.45
C ASP A 224 7.93 -11.54 -18.70
N ALA A 225 7.06 -10.53 -18.78
CA ALA A 225 7.46 -9.14 -18.95
C ALA A 225 7.66 -8.41 -17.62
N TRP A 226 6.68 -8.47 -16.70
CA TRP A 226 6.68 -7.67 -15.50
C TRP A 226 7.39 -8.30 -14.30
N ALA A 227 7.56 -9.64 -14.23
CA ALA A 227 8.11 -10.29 -13.05
C ALA A 227 9.66 -10.29 -12.98
N PRO A 228 10.41 -10.48 -14.09
CA PRO A 228 11.87 -10.55 -14.01
C PRO A 228 12.49 -9.25 -13.49
N ASN A 229 13.40 -9.36 -12.50
CA ASN A 229 14.12 -8.23 -11.88
C ASN A 229 13.24 -7.14 -11.29
N SER A 230 11.96 -7.40 -11.06
CA SER A 230 11.01 -6.44 -10.50
C SER A 230 11.04 -6.45 -8.97
N LEU A 231 11.25 -5.27 -8.38
CA LEU A 231 11.12 -5.04 -6.94
C LEU A 231 9.67 -5.05 -6.45
N PHE A 232 8.71 -5.17 -7.36
CA PHE A 232 7.29 -5.11 -7.10
C PHE A 232 6.54 -6.40 -7.48
N ALA A 233 7.27 -7.38 -8.05
CA ALA A 233 6.67 -8.63 -8.53
C ALA A 233 5.91 -9.39 -7.44
N PHE A 234 6.42 -9.42 -6.20
CA PHE A 234 5.75 -10.09 -5.08
C PHE A 234 4.33 -9.55 -4.85
N HIS A 235 4.12 -8.24 -5.02
CA HIS A 235 2.83 -7.60 -4.87
C HIS A 235 1.86 -7.94 -6.02
N LEU A 236 2.35 -8.02 -7.24
CA LEU A 236 1.54 -8.48 -8.39
C LEU A 236 1.15 -9.96 -8.24
N TRP A 237 2.05 -10.80 -7.74
CA TRP A 237 1.72 -12.18 -7.38
C TRP A 237 0.72 -12.27 -6.23
N TRP A 238 0.78 -11.33 -5.27
CA TRP A 238 -0.22 -11.22 -4.22
C TRP A 238 -1.62 -10.91 -4.78
N HIS A 239 -1.76 -9.98 -5.71
CA HIS A 239 -3.03 -9.74 -6.41
C HIS A 239 -3.51 -11.00 -7.12
N LYS A 240 -2.64 -11.73 -7.80
CA LYS A 240 -3.01 -13.00 -8.41
C LYS A 240 -3.50 -14.01 -7.37
N ALA A 241 -2.86 -14.08 -6.20
CA ALA A 241 -3.30 -14.94 -5.11
C ALA A 241 -4.67 -14.51 -4.56
N LEU A 242 -4.97 -13.20 -4.50
CA LEU A 242 -6.32 -12.72 -4.11
C LEU A 242 -7.40 -13.17 -5.10
N PHE A 243 -7.13 -13.19 -6.39
CA PHE A 243 -8.07 -13.74 -7.39
C PHE A 243 -8.33 -15.23 -7.14
N HIS A 244 -7.30 -16.02 -6.81
CA HIS A 244 -7.47 -17.41 -6.44
C HIS A 244 -8.25 -17.59 -5.12
N VAL A 245 -8.02 -16.72 -4.12
CA VAL A 245 -8.79 -16.71 -2.87
C VAL A 245 -10.27 -16.44 -3.15
N ASP A 246 -10.58 -15.43 -3.98
CA ASP A 246 -11.98 -15.11 -4.33
C ASP A 246 -12.66 -16.25 -5.13
N ALA A 247 -11.88 -16.95 -5.97
CA ALA A 247 -12.32 -18.15 -6.68
C ALA A 247 -12.39 -19.41 -5.80
N ASN A 248 -12.05 -19.32 -4.50
CA ASN A 248 -11.93 -20.43 -3.55
C ASN A 248 -10.89 -21.50 -3.97
N ASP A 249 -9.88 -21.09 -4.74
CA ASP A 249 -8.73 -21.94 -5.12
C ASP A 249 -7.56 -21.70 -4.15
N VAL A 250 -7.69 -22.26 -2.97
CA VAL A 250 -6.74 -22.12 -1.86
C VAL A 250 -5.37 -22.72 -2.20
N ALA A 251 -5.34 -23.82 -2.95
CA ALA A 251 -4.10 -24.50 -3.30
C ALA A 251 -3.20 -23.60 -4.18
N SER A 252 -3.77 -22.95 -5.19
CA SER A 252 -3.05 -21.99 -6.03
C SER A 252 -2.62 -20.74 -5.27
N ALA A 253 -3.48 -20.23 -4.36
CA ALA A 253 -3.12 -19.08 -3.53
C ALA A 253 -1.93 -19.38 -2.61
N LEU A 254 -1.91 -20.54 -1.95
CA LEU A 254 -0.79 -20.96 -1.08
C LEU A 254 0.48 -21.26 -1.88
N LYS A 255 0.36 -21.83 -3.08
CA LYS A 255 1.50 -22.02 -3.98
C LYS A 255 2.16 -20.70 -4.36
N LEU A 256 1.35 -19.67 -4.72
CA LEU A 256 1.86 -18.32 -5.01
C LEU A 256 2.50 -17.69 -3.77
N PHE A 257 1.94 -17.90 -2.58
CA PHE A 257 2.57 -17.45 -1.35
C PHE A 257 3.97 -18.04 -1.20
N ASP A 258 4.11 -19.36 -1.31
CA ASP A 258 5.38 -20.07 -1.07
C ASP A 258 6.44 -19.76 -2.15
N GLU A 259 6.05 -19.71 -3.43
CA GLU A 259 6.98 -19.62 -4.54
C GLU A 259 7.32 -18.19 -4.97
N ASN A 260 6.43 -17.21 -4.69
CA ASN A 260 6.56 -15.87 -5.25
C ASN A 260 6.49 -14.75 -4.19
N ILE A 261 5.57 -14.83 -3.22
CA ILE A 261 5.37 -13.74 -2.25
C ILE A 261 6.42 -13.84 -1.14
N SER A 262 6.70 -15.04 -0.62
CA SER A 262 7.70 -15.28 0.42
C SER A 262 9.11 -15.55 -0.11
N ALA A 263 9.30 -15.64 -1.43
CA ALA A 263 10.56 -16.01 -2.07
C ALA A 263 11.72 -15.05 -1.74
N GLY A 264 11.43 -13.75 -1.52
CA GLY A 264 12.40 -12.73 -1.08
C GLY A 264 12.76 -12.79 0.41
N ALA A 265 12.29 -13.83 1.13
CA ALA A 265 12.46 -14.00 2.57
C ALA A 265 11.96 -12.82 3.42
N PHE A 266 11.02 -12.05 2.91
CA PHE A 266 10.39 -10.93 3.60
C PHE A 266 11.39 -9.85 4.07
N GLY A 267 12.21 -9.36 3.16
CA GLY A 267 13.21 -8.33 3.44
C GLY A 267 12.63 -6.96 3.75
N GLN A 268 11.47 -6.64 3.17
CA GLN A 268 10.81 -5.34 3.28
C GLN A 268 9.45 -5.45 3.99
N ALA A 269 9.02 -4.34 4.61
CA ALA A 269 7.73 -4.28 5.31
C ALA A 269 6.53 -4.56 4.38
N LEU A 270 6.59 -4.14 3.10
CA LEU A 270 5.52 -4.36 2.13
C LEU A 270 5.32 -5.84 1.79
N GLU A 271 6.40 -6.62 1.68
CA GLU A 271 6.32 -8.08 1.48
C GLU A 271 5.63 -8.77 2.67
N LEU A 272 6.01 -8.37 3.89
CA LEU A 272 5.40 -8.87 5.13
C LEU A 272 3.92 -8.52 5.22
N LEU A 273 3.56 -7.31 4.79
CA LEU A 273 2.19 -6.81 4.76
C LEU A 273 1.31 -7.68 3.86
N ASP A 274 1.76 -7.91 2.62
CA ASP A 274 1.03 -8.72 1.64
C ASP A 274 0.87 -10.16 2.11
N GLY A 275 1.95 -10.75 2.63
CA GLY A 275 1.91 -12.09 3.22
C GLY A 275 0.90 -12.19 4.36
N SER A 276 0.91 -11.22 5.28
CA SER A 276 -0.03 -11.18 6.41
C SER A 276 -1.47 -11.05 5.95
N ALA A 277 -1.73 -10.16 4.99
CA ALA A 277 -3.06 -9.91 4.46
C ALA A 277 -3.64 -11.12 3.70
N LEU A 278 -2.81 -11.87 2.99
CA LEU A 278 -3.22 -13.10 2.29
C LEU A 278 -3.56 -14.22 3.28
N LEU A 279 -2.63 -14.52 4.20
CA LEU A 279 -2.85 -15.59 5.19
C LEU A 279 -4.03 -15.28 6.12
N TRP A 280 -4.25 -13.99 6.44
CA TRP A 280 -5.41 -13.58 7.23
C TRP A 280 -6.72 -13.92 6.54
N ARG A 281 -6.85 -13.60 5.24
CA ARG A 281 -8.05 -13.95 4.46
C ARG A 281 -8.31 -15.45 4.42
N LEU A 282 -7.26 -16.26 4.19
CA LEU A 282 -7.36 -17.71 4.20
C LEU A 282 -7.80 -18.25 5.58
N SER A 283 -7.24 -17.71 6.65
CA SER A 283 -7.61 -18.09 8.03
C SER A 283 -9.04 -17.67 8.40
N LEU A 284 -9.53 -16.51 7.91
CA LEU A 284 -10.92 -16.10 8.06
C LEU A 284 -11.87 -17.09 7.40
N LEU A 285 -11.51 -17.62 6.23
CA LEU A 285 -12.26 -18.65 5.52
C LEU A 285 -12.17 -20.05 6.16
N GLY A 286 -11.36 -20.20 7.22
CA GLY A 286 -11.21 -21.45 7.97
C GLY A 286 -10.14 -22.39 7.42
N HIS A 287 -9.27 -21.93 6.54
CA HIS A 287 -8.18 -22.72 6.00
C HIS A 287 -6.96 -22.71 6.95
N ASP A 288 -6.38 -23.90 7.14
CA ASP A 288 -5.10 -24.04 7.83
C ASP A 288 -3.96 -23.63 6.90
N VAL A 289 -3.20 -22.63 7.30
CA VAL A 289 -2.05 -22.13 6.55
C VAL A 289 -0.70 -22.63 7.09
N GLY A 290 -0.75 -23.52 8.09
CA GLY A 290 0.42 -24.19 8.68
C GLY A 290 1.43 -23.23 9.31
N ALA A 291 2.72 -23.56 9.17
CA ALA A 291 3.81 -22.80 9.80
C ALA A 291 4.05 -21.39 9.18
N ARG A 292 3.40 -21.04 8.09
CA ARG A 292 3.60 -19.74 7.39
C ARG A 292 3.39 -18.53 8.30
N TRP A 293 2.47 -18.65 9.27
CA TRP A 293 2.29 -17.61 10.29
C TRP A 293 3.51 -17.42 11.18
N THR A 294 4.23 -18.51 11.51
CA THR A 294 5.43 -18.44 12.35
C THR A 294 6.53 -17.64 11.67
N ASP A 295 6.79 -17.92 10.38
CA ASP A 295 7.82 -17.24 9.61
C ASP A 295 7.53 -15.75 9.48
N LEU A 296 6.27 -15.38 9.18
CA LEU A 296 5.86 -13.98 9.14
C LEU A 296 5.98 -13.29 10.50
N ALA A 297 5.54 -13.96 11.57
CA ALA A 297 5.60 -13.38 12.91
C ALA A 297 7.05 -13.16 13.37
N ASP A 298 7.95 -14.10 13.09
CA ASP A 298 9.38 -13.96 13.43
C ASP A 298 10.00 -12.75 12.71
N LYS A 299 9.65 -12.48 11.46
CA LYS A 299 10.11 -11.31 10.71
C LYS A 299 9.48 -10.00 11.20
N TRP A 300 8.19 -10.00 11.51
CA TRP A 300 7.52 -8.85 12.10
C TRP A 300 8.03 -8.54 13.52
N GLU A 301 8.45 -9.55 14.28
CA GLU A 301 8.94 -9.34 15.64
C GLU A 301 10.23 -8.50 15.70
N LEU A 302 11.03 -8.51 14.62
CA LEU A 302 12.18 -7.61 14.45
C LEU A 302 11.77 -6.12 14.33
N ARG A 303 10.50 -5.86 14.02
CA ARG A 303 9.92 -4.52 13.80
C ARG A 303 8.87 -4.13 14.84
N VAL A 304 8.59 -5.00 15.83
CA VAL A 304 7.46 -4.87 16.76
C VAL A 304 7.43 -3.56 17.56
N ASP A 305 8.59 -2.97 17.81
CA ASP A 305 8.73 -1.71 18.55
C ASP A 305 8.87 -0.48 17.64
N HIS A 306 8.83 -0.63 16.31
CA HIS A 306 9.02 0.46 15.35
C HIS A 306 7.89 1.49 15.41
N ALA A 307 6.63 1.03 15.36
CA ALA A 307 5.42 1.86 15.33
C ALA A 307 5.59 3.10 14.42
N TYR A 308 6.15 2.87 13.23
CA TYR A 308 6.54 3.92 12.29
C TYR A 308 5.42 4.25 11.31
N TYR A 309 4.59 3.27 10.96
CA TYR A 309 3.47 3.41 10.04
C TYR A 309 2.31 2.51 10.49
N ALA A 310 1.18 3.11 10.82
CA ALA A 310 0.03 2.40 11.39
C ALA A 310 -0.46 1.23 10.55
N PHE A 311 -0.33 1.31 9.22
CA PHE A 311 -0.71 0.23 8.31
C PHE A 311 0.17 -1.03 8.48
N ASN A 312 1.48 -0.83 8.67
CA ASN A 312 2.41 -1.91 8.98
C ASN A 312 2.08 -2.56 10.33
N ASP A 313 1.74 -1.75 11.34
CA ASP A 313 1.39 -2.22 12.67
C ASP A 313 0.15 -3.13 12.65
N VAL A 314 -0.89 -2.74 11.89
CA VAL A 314 -2.10 -3.56 11.72
C VAL A 314 -1.78 -4.90 11.04
N SER A 315 -0.91 -4.88 10.03
CA SER A 315 -0.49 -6.08 9.32
C SER A 315 0.34 -7.01 10.19
N ALA A 316 1.26 -6.46 11.00
CA ALA A 316 2.01 -7.21 12.01
C ALA A 316 1.09 -7.85 13.06
N MET A 317 0.03 -7.14 13.47
CA MET A 317 -0.95 -7.70 14.41
C MET A 317 -1.65 -8.94 13.85
N MET A 318 -2.00 -8.95 12.56
CA MET A 318 -2.57 -10.16 11.92
C MET A 318 -1.62 -11.36 12.03
N ALA A 319 -0.32 -11.14 11.76
CA ALA A 319 0.68 -12.19 11.86
C ALA A 319 0.86 -12.68 13.31
N PHE A 320 0.92 -11.78 14.29
CA PHE A 320 1.04 -12.16 15.70
C PHE A 320 -0.20 -12.89 16.24
N VAL A 321 -1.38 -12.54 15.74
CA VAL A 321 -2.62 -13.27 16.06
C VAL A 321 -2.59 -14.65 15.43
N GLY A 322 -2.27 -14.75 14.14
CA GLY A 322 -2.21 -16.02 13.41
C GLY A 322 -1.18 -16.99 13.99
N ALA A 323 -0.03 -16.49 14.44
CA ALA A 323 1.02 -17.29 15.09
C ALA A 323 0.82 -17.50 16.59
N GLY A 324 -0.24 -16.96 17.22
CA GLY A 324 -0.48 -17.11 18.68
C GLY A 324 0.53 -16.37 19.56
N ARG A 325 1.23 -15.33 19.06
CA ARG A 325 2.29 -14.60 19.75
C ARG A 325 1.72 -13.52 20.69
N ALA A 326 1.08 -13.91 21.80
CA ALA A 326 0.41 -12.97 22.72
C ALA A 326 1.36 -11.88 23.27
N GLY A 327 2.61 -12.21 23.57
CA GLY A 327 3.61 -11.23 24.03
C GLY A 327 3.93 -10.17 22.97
N ALA A 328 4.08 -10.56 21.69
CA ALA A 328 4.31 -9.65 20.59
C ALA A 328 3.08 -8.74 20.33
N GLN A 329 1.86 -9.28 20.43
CA GLN A 329 0.63 -8.48 20.35
C GLN A 329 0.61 -7.35 21.39
N GLN A 330 0.96 -7.66 22.64
CA GLN A 330 1.00 -6.66 23.72
C GLN A 330 2.08 -5.61 23.50
N ARG A 331 3.29 -6.02 23.08
CA ARG A 331 4.39 -5.11 22.76
C ARG A 331 4.02 -4.17 21.62
N LEU A 332 3.42 -4.70 20.55
CA LEU A 332 2.99 -3.90 19.40
C LEU A 332 1.93 -2.86 19.80
N ILE A 333 0.91 -3.25 20.56
CA ILE A 333 -0.11 -2.31 21.05
C ILE A 333 0.55 -1.20 21.88
N ALA A 334 1.45 -1.56 22.81
CA ALA A 334 2.14 -0.58 23.65
C ALA A 334 3.04 0.36 22.81
N ALA A 335 3.71 -0.15 21.76
CA ALA A 335 4.49 0.68 20.85
C ALA A 335 3.60 1.64 20.04
N ALA A 336 2.50 1.14 19.48
CA ALA A 336 1.54 1.95 18.74
C ALA A 336 0.86 3.03 19.64
N GLU A 337 0.59 2.73 20.90
CA GLU A 337 0.07 3.71 21.87
C GLU A 337 1.09 4.82 22.18
N ARG A 338 2.37 4.46 22.32
CA ARG A 338 3.45 5.46 22.44
C ARG A 338 3.53 6.36 21.21
N ALA A 339 3.48 5.78 20.01
CA ALA A 339 3.45 6.54 18.76
C ALA A 339 2.23 7.45 18.68
N ALA A 340 1.04 6.97 19.06
CA ALA A 340 -0.22 7.71 19.07
C ALA A 340 -0.22 8.92 20.05
N ALA A 341 0.59 8.85 21.12
CA ALA A 341 0.76 9.95 22.08
C ALA A 341 1.71 11.04 21.58
N GLY A 342 2.47 10.77 20.49
CA GLY A 342 3.39 11.71 19.87
C GLY A 342 2.70 12.74 18.97
N GLN A 343 3.51 13.34 18.10
CA GLN A 343 3.09 14.31 17.08
C GLN A 343 3.44 13.81 15.68
N GLY A 344 2.91 14.48 14.67
CA GLY A 344 3.14 14.16 13.26
C GLY A 344 2.09 13.25 12.67
N THR A 345 2.31 12.91 11.40
CA THR A 345 1.33 12.20 10.56
C THR A 345 1.02 10.81 11.09
N ASN A 346 2.06 9.99 11.37
CA ASN A 346 1.84 8.64 11.88
C ASN A 346 1.23 8.62 13.29
N ALA A 347 1.52 9.60 14.16
CA ALA A 347 0.89 9.69 15.48
C ALA A 347 -0.63 9.84 15.37
N THR A 348 -1.09 10.64 14.41
CA THR A 348 -2.53 10.79 14.11
C THR A 348 -3.12 9.51 13.55
N MET A 349 -2.45 8.85 12.58
CA MET A 349 -2.88 7.55 12.04
C MET A 349 -2.97 6.48 13.13
N SER A 350 -1.94 6.38 13.96
CA SER A 350 -1.90 5.40 15.06
C SER A 350 -3.04 5.63 16.06
N ARG A 351 -3.30 6.88 16.43
CA ARG A 351 -4.37 7.24 17.36
C ARG A 351 -5.76 6.96 16.80
N GLU A 352 -6.00 7.36 15.54
CA GLU A 352 -7.33 7.30 14.95
C GLU A 352 -7.70 5.92 14.43
N ILE A 353 -6.72 5.17 13.89
CA ILE A 353 -6.94 3.88 13.20
C ILE A 353 -6.07 2.77 13.79
N GLY A 354 -4.74 2.96 13.86
CA GLY A 354 -3.79 1.89 14.15
C GLY A 354 -4.06 1.17 15.48
N VAL A 355 -4.10 1.90 16.60
CA VAL A 355 -4.32 1.31 17.93
C VAL A 355 -5.70 0.66 18.03
N PRO A 356 -6.83 1.28 17.64
CA PRO A 356 -8.13 0.61 17.65
C PRO A 356 -8.17 -0.63 16.77
N ALA A 357 -7.57 -0.60 15.58
CA ALA A 357 -7.52 -1.74 14.67
C ALA A 357 -6.68 -2.89 15.26
N CYS A 358 -5.48 -2.63 15.75
CA CYS A 358 -4.66 -3.64 16.42
C CYS A 358 -5.42 -4.32 17.58
N ARG A 359 -6.11 -3.55 18.39
CA ARG A 359 -6.95 -4.09 19.47
C ARG A 359 -8.11 -4.94 18.94
N ALA A 360 -8.71 -4.56 17.80
CA ALA A 360 -9.79 -5.30 17.18
C ALA A 360 -9.32 -6.66 16.63
N PHE A 361 -8.20 -6.69 15.91
CA PHE A 361 -7.62 -7.93 15.40
C PHE A 361 -7.18 -8.86 16.56
N ALA A 362 -6.59 -8.31 17.62
CA ALA A 362 -6.26 -9.06 18.82
C ALA A 362 -7.51 -9.61 19.53
N ALA A 363 -8.63 -8.87 19.57
CA ALA A 363 -9.91 -9.35 20.10
C ALA A 363 -10.46 -10.49 19.24
N PHE A 364 -10.42 -10.36 17.91
CA PHE A 364 -10.81 -11.42 16.97
C PHE A 364 -10.04 -12.72 17.23
N GLY A 365 -8.73 -12.63 17.41
CA GLY A 365 -7.88 -13.78 17.71
C GLY A 365 -8.24 -14.51 19.03
N ARG A 366 -8.84 -13.80 19.98
CA ARG A 366 -9.36 -14.37 21.23
C ARG A 366 -10.82 -14.79 21.15
N SER A 367 -11.42 -14.79 19.96
CA SER A 367 -12.85 -15.04 19.71
C SER A 367 -13.80 -14.05 20.40
N ASP A 368 -13.31 -12.87 20.78
CA ASP A 368 -14.11 -11.78 21.30
C ASP A 368 -14.70 -10.95 20.13
N TYR A 369 -15.67 -11.59 19.45
CA TYR A 369 -16.25 -11.03 18.23
C TYR A 369 -17.09 -9.79 18.48
N ALA A 370 -17.76 -9.70 19.63
CA ALA A 370 -18.50 -8.49 20.03
C ALA A 370 -17.55 -7.30 20.14
N ARG A 371 -16.43 -7.46 20.85
CA ARG A 371 -15.42 -6.41 20.97
C ARG A 371 -14.76 -6.06 19.64
N THR A 372 -14.56 -7.04 18.77
CA THR A 372 -14.06 -6.82 17.41
C THR A 372 -14.99 -5.90 16.63
N ILE A 373 -16.30 -6.16 16.68
CA ILE A 373 -17.32 -5.35 16.00
C ILE A 373 -17.34 -3.93 16.56
N ASP A 374 -17.37 -3.77 17.88
CA ASP A 374 -17.38 -2.46 18.54
C ASP A 374 -16.19 -1.59 18.11
N LEU A 375 -15.02 -2.21 17.91
CA LEU A 375 -13.81 -1.49 17.55
C LEU A 375 -13.71 -1.22 16.03
N LEU A 376 -14.13 -2.16 15.16
CA LEU A 376 -14.01 -2.00 13.71
C LEU A 376 -15.13 -1.17 13.08
N MET A 377 -16.37 -1.25 13.56
CA MET A 377 -17.50 -0.51 12.97
C MET A 377 -17.22 1.00 12.85
N PRO A 378 -16.72 1.70 13.88
CA PRO A 378 -16.42 3.13 13.79
C PRO A 378 -15.24 3.45 12.84
N LEU A 379 -14.38 2.47 12.55
CA LEU A 379 -13.21 2.69 11.70
C LEU A 379 -13.55 2.68 10.20
N ARG A 380 -14.63 2.04 9.78
CA ARG A 380 -14.99 1.82 8.37
C ARG A 380 -14.97 3.10 7.53
N ALA A 381 -15.56 4.18 8.06
CA ALA A 381 -15.68 5.45 7.34
C ALA A 381 -14.36 6.24 7.23
N LYS A 382 -13.33 5.82 7.96
CA LYS A 382 -12.04 6.55 8.02
C LYS A 382 -10.82 5.65 7.86
N ALA A 383 -11.02 4.37 7.52
CA ALA A 383 -9.93 3.41 7.38
C ALA A 383 -8.88 3.82 6.33
N ASN A 384 -9.29 4.59 5.31
CA ASN A 384 -8.38 5.15 4.32
C ASN A 384 -7.27 6.00 4.93
N ARG A 385 -7.50 6.66 6.07
CA ARG A 385 -6.52 7.53 6.73
C ARG A 385 -5.27 6.82 7.24
N MET A 386 -5.22 5.49 7.23
CA MET A 386 -3.99 4.75 7.49
C MET A 386 -3.22 4.39 6.22
N GLY A 387 -3.68 4.85 5.04
CA GLY A 387 -3.11 4.48 3.76
C GLY A 387 -3.57 3.13 3.22
N GLY A 388 -2.81 2.60 2.27
CA GLY A 388 -3.12 1.37 1.55
C GLY A 388 -4.19 1.57 0.47
N SER A 389 -4.39 0.56 -0.37
CA SER A 389 -5.42 0.53 -1.41
C SER A 389 -6.76 0.00 -0.88
N HIS A 390 -7.81 0.13 -1.69
CA HIS A 390 -9.11 -0.51 -1.41
C HIS A 390 -8.96 -2.02 -1.17
N ALA A 391 -8.20 -2.73 -2.03
CA ALA A 391 -7.94 -4.15 -1.90
C ALA A 391 -7.26 -4.53 -0.58
N GLN A 392 -6.29 -3.72 -0.15
CA GLN A 392 -5.57 -3.94 1.10
C GLN A 392 -6.45 -3.64 2.32
N ARG A 393 -7.19 -2.53 2.32
CA ARG A 393 -8.10 -2.15 3.41
C ARG A 393 -9.33 -3.07 3.55
N ASP A 394 -9.67 -3.86 2.54
CA ASP A 394 -10.82 -4.78 2.57
C ASP A 394 -10.72 -5.83 3.69
N MET A 395 -9.52 -6.07 4.24
CA MET A 395 -9.32 -6.91 5.43
C MET A 395 -10.18 -6.48 6.64
N PHE A 396 -10.49 -5.18 6.77
CA PHE A 396 -11.40 -4.71 7.83
C PHE A 396 -12.82 -5.22 7.61
N SER A 397 -13.33 -5.11 6.37
CA SER A 397 -14.65 -5.60 6.00
C SER A 397 -14.75 -7.12 6.12
N TRP A 398 -13.70 -7.85 5.70
CA TRP A 398 -13.63 -9.30 5.87
C TRP A 398 -13.70 -9.71 7.34
N THR A 399 -12.86 -9.09 8.18
CA THR A 399 -12.80 -9.40 9.61
C THR A 399 -14.11 -9.07 10.32
N LEU A 400 -14.73 -7.94 9.97
CA LEU A 400 -16.00 -7.52 10.53
C LEU A 400 -17.15 -8.47 10.15
N THR A 401 -17.21 -8.88 8.86
CA THR A 401 -18.20 -9.84 8.37
C THR A 401 -18.05 -11.19 9.08
N GLU A 402 -16.82 -11.71 9.19
CA GLU A 402 -16.57 -12.95 9.92
C GLU A 402 -16.87 -12.82 11.41
N ALA A 403 -16.57 -11.69 12.05
CA ALA A 403 -16.93 -11.46 13.44
C ALA A 403 -18.44 -11.50 13.66
N ALA A 404 -19.24 -10.84 12.79
CA ALA A 404 -20.70 -10.87 12.86
C ALA A 404 -21.27 -12.29 12.67
N LEU A 405 -20.76 -13.03 11.68
CA LEU A 405 -21.14 -14.40 11.41
C LEU A 405 -20.81 -15.35 12.58
N ARG A 406 -19.62 -15.23 13.16
CA ARG A 406 -19.17 -16.07 14.29
C ARG A 406 -19.82 -15.70 15.61
N LEU A 407 -20.20 -14.44 15.79
CA LEU A 407 -21.00 -13.98 16.94
C LEU A 407 -22.44 -14.50 16.86
N GLY A 408 -22.93 -14.79 15.66
CA GLY A 408 -24.32 -15.16 15.41
C GLY A 408 -25.26 -13.95 15.32
N ASP A 409 -24.71 -12.73 15.14
CA ASP A 409 -25.51 -11.53 14.88
C ASP A 409 -26.03 -11.54 13.45
N ARG A 410 -27.21 -12.15 13.27
CA ARG A 410 -27.83 -12.32 11.96
C ARG A 410 -28.07 -10.99 11.26
N ALA A 411 -28.62 -10.00 11.94
CA ALA A 411 -28.99 -8.73 11.33
C ALA A 411 -27.76 -8.00 10.78
N LEU A 412 -26.69 -7.95 11.58
CA LEU A 412 -25.42 -7.34 11.16
C LEU A 412 -24.76 -8.16 10.05
N ALA A 413 -24.71 -9.48 10.17
CA ALA A 413 -24.13 -10.34 9.15
C ALA A 413 -24.83 -10.20 7.78
N GLU A 414 -26.18 -10.22 7.75
CA GLU A 414 -26.96 -10.00 6.53
C GLU A 414 -26.69 -8.62 5.92
N ALA A 415 -26.61 -7.55 6.73
CA ALA A 415 -26.32 -6.20 6.27
C ALA A 415 -24.92 -6.10 5.65
N LEU A 416 -23.88 -6.59 6.35
CA LEU A 416 -22.50 -6.56 5.86
C LEU A 416 -22.30 -7.38 4.58
N VAL A 417 -22.93 -8.55 4.52
CA VAL A 417 -22.89 -9.39 3.31
C VAL A 417 -23.61 -8.73 2.14
N ALA A 418 -24.76 -8.07 2.37
CA ALA A 418 -25.46 -7.32 1.34
C ALA A 418 -24.59 -6.18 0.77
N GLU A 419 -23.86 -5.44 1.61
CA GLU A 419 -22.88 -4.45 1.17
C GLU A 419 -21.82 -5.10 0.27
N ARG A 420 -21.22 -6.21 0.67
CA ARG A 420 -20.20 -6.90 -0.10
C ARG A 420 -20.71 -7.41 -1.44
N LEU A 421 -21.92 -7.96 -1.48
CA LEU A 421 -22.57 -8.40 -2.72
C LEU A 421 -22.90 -7.22 -3.65
N SER A 422 -23.14 -6.01 -3.11
CA SER A 422 -23.32 -4.82 -3.96
C SER A 422 -22.06 -4.42 -4.72
N TRP A 423 -20.89 -4.76 -4.19
CA TRP A 423 -19.59 -4.47 -4.86
C TRP A 423 -19.14 -5.60 -5.78
N LYS A 424 -19.21 -6.84 -5.28
CA LYS A 424 -18.75 -8.06 -5.97
C LYS A 424 -19.86 -9.13 -5.95
N PRO A 425 -20.92 -8.98 -6.78
CA PRO A 425 -22.08 -9.88 -6.74
C PRO A 425 -21.74 -11.30 -7.17
N GLU A 426 -20.73 -11.46 -8.00
CA GLU A 426 -20.30 -12.77 -8.53
C GLU A 426 -19.28 -13.48 -7.65
N SER A 427 -18.74 -12.83 -6.61
CA SER A 427 -17.71 -13.41 -5.73
C SER A 427 -18.23 -14.66 -5.02
N PRO A 428 -17.60 -15.84 -5.22
CA PRO A 428 -17.93 -17.07 -4.51
C PRO A 428 -17.84 -16.93 -2.98
N VAL A 429 -16.87 -16.16 -2.49
CA VAL A 429 -16.71 -15.89 -1.05
C VAL A 429 -17.90 -15.12 -0.50
N ASN A 430 -18.31 -14.03 -1.17
CA ASN A 430 -19.47 -13.24 -0.72
C ASN A 430 -20.77 -14.07 -0.74
N ARG A 431 -20.96 -14.92 -1.76
CA ARG A 431 -22.09 -15.84 -1.83
C ARG A 431 -22.07 -16.89 -0.73
N ALA A 432 -20.90 -17.43 -0.39
CA ALA A 432 -20.76 -18.36 0.73
C ALA A 432 -21.10 -17.70 2.07
N TRP A 433 -20.70 -16.44 2.28
CA TRP A 433 -21.11 -15.67 3.46
C TRP A 433 -22.61 -15.41 3.49
N ALA A 434 -23.26 -15.12 2.36
CA ALA A 434 -24.70 -14.96 2.30
C ALA A 434 -25.44 -16.22 2.75
N ILE A 435 -25.02 -17.39 2.28
CA ILE A 435 -25.57 -18.68 2.69
C ILE A 435 -25.36 -18.91 4.19
N ARG A 436 -24.21 -18.53 4.74
CA ARG A 436 -23.96 -18.65 6.19
C ARG A 436 -24.82 -17.71 7.01
N ALA A 437 -24.98 -16.45 6.57
CA ALA A 437 -25.82 -15.46 7.25
C ALA A 437 -27.30 -15.90 7.30
N ASP A 438 -27.83 -16.43 6.19
CA ASP A 438 -29.20 -16.93 6.12
C ASP A 438 -29.46 -18.12 7.08
N LYS A 439 -28.45 -18.94 7.32
CA LYS A 439 -28.53 -20.08 8.26
C LYS A 439 -28.52 -19.69 9.74
N LEU A 440 -28.16 -18.46 10.08
CA LEU A 440 -28.19 -18.00 11.46
C LEU A 440 -29.65 -17.93 11.97
N LYS A 441 -29.86 -18.37 13.21
CA LYS A 441 -31.16 -18.27 13.84
C LYS A 441 -31.52 -16.82 14.10
N ARG A 442 -32.80 -16.43 13.85
CA ARG A 442 -33.27 -15.13 14.33
C ARG A 442 -33.22 -15.15 15.86
N GLN A 443 -32.55 -14.16 16.45
CA GLN A 443 -32.69 -13.94 17.88
C GLN A 443 -34.15 -13.54 18.12
N THR A 444 -34.91 -14.41 18.78
CA THR A 444 -36.21 -14.04 19.30
C THR A 444 -35.98 -13.01 20.39
N THR A 445 -36.37 -11.77 20.12
CA THR A 445 -36.58 -10.79 21.16
C THR A 445 -37.77 -11.23 21.99
N ASP A 446 -37.55 -12.09 22.97
CA ASP A 446 -38.47 -12.23 24.09
C ASP A 446 -38.36 -10.94 24.92
N GLN A 447 -39.11 -9.93 24.53
CA GLN A 447 -39.50 -8.90 25.47
C GLN A 447 -40.42 -9.56 26.49
N PRO A 448 -40.08 -9.51 27.80
CA PRO A 448 -41.07 -9.89 28.79
C PRO A 448 -42.26 -8.96 28.63
N SER A 449 -43.42 -9.52 28.32
CA SER A 449 -44.68 -8.83 28.36
C SER A 449 -44.84 -8.22 29.76
N HIS A 450 -44.86 -6.88 29.84
CA HIS A 450 -45.33 -6.23 31.04
C HIS A 450 -46.73 -6.76 31.36
N PRO A 451 -46.99 -7.26 32.57
CA PRO A 451 -48.34 -7.50 32.97
C PRO A 451 -49.05 -6.14 33.04
N ALA A 452 -50.11 -6.00 32.23
CA ALA A 452 -51.03 -4.88 32.37
C ALA A 452 -51.67 -4.95 33.75
N ASP A 453 -51.67 -3.81 34.41
CA ASP A 453 -52.35 -3.57 35.67
C ASP A 453 -53.81 -4.04 35.63
N ALA A 454 -54.18 -4.89 36.56
CA ALA A 454 -55.54 -5.05 37.03
C ALA A 454 -55.72 -4.37 38.39
#